data_1f2b5945bc9d54f9ce19ef6e66bbb353
#
_entry.id   1f2b5945bc9d54f9ce19ef6e66bbb353
#
_cell.length_a   1.000
_cell.length_b   1.000
_cell.length_c   1.000
_cell.angle_alpha   90.00
_cell.angle_beta   90.00
_cell.angle_gamma   90.00
#
_symmetry.space_group_name_H-M   'P 1'
#
loop_
_entity.id
_entity.type
_entity.pdbx_description
1 polymer ?
#
loop_
_entity_poly.entity_id
_entity_poly.type
_entity_poly.pdbx_seq_one_letter_code
_entity_poly.pdbx_strand_id
1 'polypeptide(L)'
;MKPINIKEKFGKFNKQWHPHQIAVVDDMQVILAKIQGEFVWHKHEDEDELFFVQKGTLEMHFRDAVEIVNEGEIIVVPKGKEHCPKSQGDEEVHVLLFEKLSTAHTGEVIHEKTQTHFPKI
;
A
#
# COMPACT_ATOMS: atom_id res chain seq x y z
N MET A 1 -16.93 -16.79 8.87
CA MET A 1 -15.58 -16.73 8.25
C MET A 1 -15.56 -17.48 6.95
N LYS A 2 -15.50 -16.69 5.90
CA LYS A 2 -15.46 -17.19 4.52
C LYS A 2 -14.17 -16.74 3.86
N PRO A 3 -13.67 -17.47 2.86
CA PRO A 3 -12.53 -17.02 2.09
C PRO A 3 -12.79 -15.65 1.46
N ILE A 4 -11.75 -14.84 1.40
CA ILE A 4 -11.79 -13.52 0.76
C ILE A 4 -11.05 -13.63 -0.57
N ASN A 5 -11.74 -13.33 -1.67
CA ASN A 5 -11.16 -13.33 -2.99
C ASN A 5 -10.56 -11.96 -3.28
N ILE A 6 -9.24 -11.90 -3.31
CA ILE A 6 -8.51 -10.64 -3.46
C ILE A 6 -8.82 -9.98 -4.80
N LYS A 7 -8.85 -10.75 -5.89
CA LYS A 7 -9.14 -10.22 -7.22
C LYS A 7 -10.54 -9.63 -7.29
N GLU A 8 -11.51 -10.30 -6.69
CA GLU A 8 -12.89 -9.80 -6.60
C GLU A 8 -12.94 -8.48 -5.84
N LYS A 9 -12.21 -8.38 -4.73
CA LYS A 9 -12.18 -7.15 -3.93
C LYS A 9 -11.58 -5.99 -4.70
N PHE A 10 -10.54 -6.21 -5.49
CA PHE A 10 -10.01 -5.16 -6.37
C PHE A 10 -11.05 -4.66 -7.39
N GLY A 11 -11.97 -5.51 -7.80
CA GLY A 11 -13.06 -5.13 -8.70
C GLY A 11 -14.13 -4.23 -8.07
N LYS A 12 -14.09 -4.01 -6.76
CA LYS A 12 -15.12 -3.25 -6.05
C LYS A 12 -14.83 -1.76 -5.92
N PHE A 13 -13.66 -1.31 -6.33
CA PHE A 13 -13.30 0.10 -6.26
C PHE A 13 -12.42 0.50 -7.44
N ASN A 14 -12.42 1.78 -7.77
CA ASN A 14 -11.67 2.32 -8.90
C ASN A 14 -10.69 3.42 -8.53
N LYS A 15 -10.91 4.10 -7.39
CA LYS A 15 -10.09 5.24 -7.00
C LYS A 15 -8.68 4.82 -6.65
N GLN A 16 -7.72 5.53 -7.24
CA GLN A 16 -6.30 5.37 -6.92
C GLN A 16 -5.97 6.12 -5.63
N TRP A 17 -4.98 5.61 -4.88
CA TRP A 17 -4.53 6.21 -3.63
C TRP A 17 -5.59 6.22 -2.52
N HIS A 18 -6.58 5.32 -2.61
CA HIS A 18 -7.65 5.14 -1.63
C HIS A 18 -7.66 3.71 -1.13
N PRO A 19 -6.89 3.40 -0.08
CA PRO A 19 -6.86 2.03 0.47
C PRO A 19 -8.23 1.58 0.97
N HIS A 20 -8.50 0.30 0.79
CA HIS A 20 -9.74 -0.35 1.25
C HIS A 20 -9.37 -1.55 2.11
N GLN A 21 -9.95 -1.63 3.29
CA GLN A 21 -9.69 -2.73 4.23
C GLN A 21 -10.52 -3.95 3.85
N ILE A 22 -9.85 -5.10 3.74
CA ILE A 22 -10.52 -6.37 3.42
C ILE A 22 -10.50 -7.36 4.57
N ALA A 23 -9.59 -7.21 5.54
CA ALA A 23 -9.48 -8.11 6.67
C ALA A 23 -8.72 -7.47 7.83
N VAL A 24 -8.98 -7.99 9.02
CA VAL A 24 -8.25 -7.64 10.24
C VAL A 24 -7.74 -8.94 10.85
N VAL A 25 -6.47 -8.93 11.24
CA VAL A 25 -5.81 -10.06 11.90
C VAL A 25 -5.15 -9.51 13.17
N ASP A 26 -5.74 -9.77 14.33
CA ASP A 26 -5.30 -9.19 15.60
C ASP A 26 -5.22 -7.66 15.51
N ASP A 27 -4.05 -7.07 15.76
CA ASP A 27 -3.82 -5.63 15.64
C ASP A 27 -3.34 -5.21 14.24
N MET A 28 -3.43 -6.14 13.28
CA MET A 28 -3.01 -5.92 11.89
C MET A 28 -4.21 -5.83 10.97
N GLN A 29 -4.03 -5.13 9.87
CA GLN A 29 -5.03 -5.07 8.81
C GLN A 29 -4.44 -5.47 7.47
N VAL A 30 -5.31 -6.00 6.62
CA VAL A 30 -5.01 -6.23 5.20
C VAL A 30 -5.80 -5.21 4.40
N ILE A 31 -5.10 -4.39 3.63
CA ILE A 31 -5.72 -3.37 2.79
C ILE A 31 -5.28 -3.53 1.34
N LEU A 32 -6.15 -3.11 0.44
CA LEU A 32 -5.88 -3.09 -0.99
C LEU A 32 -5.82 -1.66 -1.49
N ALA A 33 -4.89 -1.37 -2.36
CA ALA A 33 -4.79 -0.06 -2.99
C ALA A 33 -4.44 -0.21 -4.47
N LYS A 34 -4.97 0.71 -5.27
CA LYS A 34 -4.60 0.89 -6.67
C LYS A 34 -3.75 2.14 -6.75
N ILE A 35 -2.60 2.03 -7.38
CA ILE A 35 -1.67 3.14 -7.48
C ILE A 35 -1.27 3.38 -8.92
N GLN A 36 -1.15 4.66 -9.27
CA GLN A 36 -0.64 5.10 -10.57
C GLN A 36 0.09 6.42 -10.36
N GLY A 37 1.30 6.52 -10.90
CA GLY A 37 2.17 7.65 -10.67
C GLY A 37 2.89 7.56 -9.34
N GLU A 38 3.37 8.70 -8.87
CA GLU A 38 4.17 8.82 -7.66
C GLU A 38 3.30 9.18 -6.46
N PHE A 39 3.54 8.52 -5.34
CA PHE A 39 2.89 8.84 -4.08
C PHE A 39 3.63 10.03 -3.40
N VAL A 40 3.64 10.06 -2.06
CA VAL A 40 4.37 11.07 -1.28
C VAL A 40 5.53 10.42 -0.55
N TRP A 41 6.60 11.18 -0.34
CA TRP A 41 7.70 10.76 0.51
C TRP A 41 7.24 10.80 1.96
N HIS A 42 7.33 9.68 2.67
CA HIS A 42 6.90 9.57 4.05
C HIS A 42 7.59 8.40 4.74
N LYS A 43 7.39 8.31 6.04
CA LYS A 43 7.87 7.20 6.86
C LYS A 43 6.88 6.92 7.98
N HIS A 44 6.94 5.71 8.51
CA HIS A 44 6.19 5.30 9.69
C HIS A 44 7.20 5.03 10.81
N GLU A 45 7.14 5.80 11.89
CA GLU A 45 8.15 5.71 12.95
C GLU A 45 8.05 4.40 13.73
N ASP A 46 6.85 3.88 13.90
CA ASP A 46 6.58 2.77 14.83
C ASP A 46 6.10 1.49 14.14
N GLU A 47 5.90 1.51 12.83
CA GLU A 47 5.33 0.37 12.11
C GLU A 47 6.15 -0.03 10.90
N ASP A 48 6.35 -1.34 10.74
CA ASP A 48 6.81 -1.91 9.48
C ASP A 48 5.61 -2.01 8.54
N GLU A 49 5.86 -1.98 7.23
CA GLU A 49 4.80 -2.06 6.24
C GLU A 49 5.18 -3.07 5.15
N LEU A 50 4.32 -4.07 4.93
CA LEU A 50 4.52 -5.06 3.88
C LEU A 50 3.67 -4.72 2.68
N PHE A 51 4.30 -4.70 1.50
CA PHE A 51 3.64 -4.56 0.21
C PHE A 51 3.75 -5.87 -0.56
N PHE A 52 2.63 -6.34 -1.09
CA PHE A 52 2.58 -7.45 -2.03
C PHE A 52 2.00 -6.94 -3.35
N VAL A 53 2.71 -7.12 -4.45
CA VAL A 53 2.24 -6.69 -5.76
C VAL A 53 1.40 -7.80 -6.39
N GLN A 54 0.12 -7.51 -6.62
CA GLN A 54 -0.81 -8.44 -7.26
C GLN A 54 -0.87 -8.23 -8.77
N LYS A 55 -0.68 -7.00 -9.24
CA LYS A 55 -0.71 -6.66 -10.67
C LYS A 55 0.18 -5.46 -10.93
N GLY A 56 0.91 -5.50 -12.05
CA GLY A 56 1.79 -4.42 -12.47
C GLY A 56 3.16 -4.51 -11.81
N THR A 57 3.91 -3.44 -11.88
CA THR A 57 5.26 -3.34 -11.32
C THR A 57 5.37 -2.10 -10.45
N LEU A 58 5.76 -2.30 -9.20
CA LEU A 58 5.95 -1.23 -8.23
C LEU A 58 7.42 -0.84 -8.16
N GLU A 59 7.68 0.45 -8.15
CA GLU A 59 8.98 1.00 -7.80
C GLU A 59 8.89 1.53 -6.38
N MET A 60 9.60 0.92 -5.46
CA MET A 60 9.72 1.45 -4.11
C MET A 60 10.96 2.31 -4.03
N HIS A 61 10.75 3.63 -3.97
CA HIS A 61 11.84 4.60 -3.90
C HIS A 61 12.24 4.85 -2.45
N PHE A 62 13.52 4.64 -2.18
CA PHE A 62 14.18 5.08 -0.95
C PHE A 62 15.13 6.22 -1.32
N ARG A 63 15.60 7.00 -0.36
CA ARG A 63 16.50 8.11 -0.67
C ARG A 63 17.82 7.65 -1.30
N ASP A 64 18.25 6.44 -0.97
CA ASP A 64 19.54 5.88 -1.41
C ASP A 64 19.42 4.75 -2.43
N ALA A 65 18.19 4.32 -2.78
CA ALA A 65 18.00 3.19 -3.69
C ALA A 65 16.58 3.16 -4.24
N VAL A 66 16.39 2.40 -5.31
CA VAL A 66 15.06 2.07 -5.85
C VAL A 66 14.98 0.54 -5.94
N GLU A 67 13.96 -0.03 -5.35
CA GLU A 67 13.69 -1.46 -5.44
C GLU A 67 12.49 -1.71 -6.35
N ILE A 68 12.67 -2.61 -7.31
CA ILE A 68 11.62 -3.01 -8.23
C ILE A 68 10.91 -4.24 -7.67
N VAL A 69 9.60 -4.13 -7.52
CA VAL A 69 8.77 -5.22 -6.98
C VAL A 69 7.80 -5.65 -8.06
N ASN A 70 7.99 -6.86 -8.57
CA ASN A 70 7.20 -7.43 -9.67
C ASN A 70 5.98 -8.17 -9.14
N GLU A 71 5.06 -8.53 -10.04
CA GLU A 71 3.90 -9.34 -9.67
C GLU A 71 4.31 -10.58 -8.89
N GLY A 72 3.60 -10.84 -7.77
CA GLY A 72 3.86 -11.98 -6.92
C GLY A 72 5.00 -11.78 -5.92
N GLU A 73 5.63 -10.61 -5.91
CA GLU A 73 6.72 -10.31 -4.99
C GLU A 73 6.26 -9.42 -3.84
N ILE A 74 6.97 -9.52 -2.73
CA ILE A 74 6.73 -8.67 -1.56
C ILE A 74 7.97 -7.83 -1.26
N ILE A 75 7.73 -6.69 -0.62
CA ILE A 75 8.79 -5.90 0.00
C ILE A 75 8.31 -5.45 1.38
N VAL A 76 9.19 -5.49 2.36
CA VAL A 76 8.91 -4.96 3.70
C VAL A 76 9.69 -3.67 3.86
N VAL A 77 8.97 -2.58 4.10
CA VAL A 77 9.56 -1.29 4.43
C VAL A 77 9.67 -1.23 5.95
N PRO A 78 10.89 -1.20 6.51
CA PRO A 78 11.04 -1.17 7.96
C PRO A 78 10.62 0.19 8.54
N LYS A 79 10.21 0.18 9.79
CA LYS A 79 9.86 1.41 10.51
C LYS A 79 11.02 2.41 10.44
N GLY A 80 10.68 3.68 10.33
CA GLY A 80 11.65 4.77 10.26
C GLY A 80 12.29 4.98 8.90
N LYS A 81 12.05 4.10 7.92
CA LYS A 81 12.66 4.22 6.58
C LYS A 81 11.78 5.10 5.69
N GLU A 82 12.33 6.24 5.28
CA GLU A 82 11.64 7.14 4.36
C GLU A 82 11.53 6.52 2.97
N HIS A 83 10.32 6.56 2.40
CA HIS A 83 10.03 5.91 1.14
C HIS A 83 8.94 6.60 0.36
N CYS A 84 8.88 6.31 -0.95
CA CYS A 84 7.88 6.83 -1.85
C CYS A 84 7.51 5.75 -2.87
N PRO A 85 6.33 5.12 -2.76
CA PRO A 85 5.86 4.17 -3.77
C PRO A 85 5.54 4.87 -5.08
N LYS A 86 5.86 4.20 -6.18
CA LYS A 86 5.58 4.71 -7.53
C LYS A 86 5.23 3.54 -8.44
N SER A 87 4.26 3.72 -9.34
CA SER A 87 4.03 2.76 -10.41
C SER A 87 5.12 2.87 -11.46
N GLN A 88 5.54 1.73 -12.02
CA GLN A 88 6.46 1.77 -13.15
C GLN A 88 5.66 2.10 -14.42
N GLY A 89 6.05 3.18 -15.10
CA GLY A 89 5.35 3.65 -16.29
C GLY A 89 3.94 4.13 -15.97
N ASP A 90 3.05 3.98 -16.94
CA ASP A 90 1.66 4.47 -16.85
C ASP A 90 0.66 3.41 -16.41
N GLU A 91 1.11 2.18 -16.12
CA GLU A 91 0.22 1.12 -15.70
C GLU A 91 -0.19 1.28 -14.25
N GLU A 92 -1.48 1.02 -13.98
CA GLU A 92 -1.99 0.94 -12.63
C GLU A 92 -1.43 -0.30 -11.93
N VAL A 93 -0.96 -0.13 -10.71
CA VAL A 93 -0.42 -1.22 -9.90
C VAL A 93 -1.41 -1.55 -8.79
N HIS A 94 -1.69 -2.83 -8.62
CA HIS A 94 -2.56 -3.32 -7.56
C HIS A 94 -1.69 -3.92 -6.46
N VAL A 95 -1.79 -3.35 -5.26
CA VAL A 95 -1.00 -3.79 -4.11
C VAL A 95 -1.91 -4.20 -2.95
N LEU A 96 -1.47 -5.23 -2.23
CA LEU A 96 -2.01 -5.60 -0.94
C LEU A 96 -0.98 -5.14 0.09
N LEU A 97 -1.44 -4.42 1.12
CA LEU A 97 -0.60 -4.04 2.24
C LEU A 97 -1.04 -4.80 3.49
N PHE A 98 -0.06 -5.20 4.28
CA PHE A 98 -0.27 -5.79 5.58
C PHE A 98 0.48 -4.96 6.60
N GLU A 99 -0.26 -4.37 7.55
CA GLU A 99 0.28 -3.37 8.45
C GLU A 99 -0.54 -3.29 9.73
N LYS A 100 0.02 -2.67 10.77
CA LYS A 100 -0.74 -2.42 12.00
C LYS A 100 -1.89 -1.47 11.74
N LEU A 101 -2.99 -1.68 12.45
CA LEU A 101 -4.15 -0.76 12.40
C LEU A 101 -3.77 0.67 12.77
N SER A 102 -2.73 0.86 13.57
CA SER A 102 -2.23 2.18 13.99
C SER A 102 -1.50 2.95 12.89
N THR A 103 -1.18 2.29 11.75
CA THR A 103 -0.39 2.92 10.69
C THR A 103 -1.17 4.04 10.01
N ALA A 104 -0.62 5.26 10.01
CA ALA A 104 -1.19 6.39 9.29
C ALA A 104 -0.81 6.33 7.80
N HIS A 105 -1.75 6.61 6.91
CA HIS A 105 -1.59 6.43 5.44
C HIS A 105 -0.30 7.07 4.88
N THR A 106 0.00 8.28 5.28
CA THR A 106 1.21 9.00 4.85
C THR A 106 2.11 9.38 6.03
N GLY A 107 2.11 8.56 7.09
CA GLY A 107 2.86 8.85 8.30
C GLY A 107 2.42 10.18 8.91
N GLU A 108 3.38 11.07 9.21
CA GLU A 108 3.10 12.40 9.75
C GLU A 108 2.88 13.45 8.66
N VAL A 109 3.10 13.10 7.38
CA VAL A 109 2.93 14.01 6.26
C VAL A 109 1.45 14.18 5.93
N ILE A 110 1.01 15.41 5.74
CA ILE A 110 -0.35 15.72 5.28
C ILE A 110 -0.27 16.16 3.82
N HIS A 111 -1.03 15.50 2.95
CA HIS A 111 -1.03 15.72 1.52
C HIS A 111 -2.45 15.52 0.97
N GLU A 112 -2.74 16.02 -0.22
CA GLU A 112 -4.06 15.83 -0.84
C GLU A 112 -4.41 14.35 -1.06
N LYS A 113 -3.40 13.47 -1.19
CA LYS A 113 -3.59 12.02 -1.32
C LYS A 113 -3.79 11.31 0.01
N THR A 114 -3.61 11.99 1.15
CA THR A 114 -3.71 11.37 2.47
C THR A 114 -5.15 10.97 2.77
N GLN A 115 -5.34 9.72 3.20
CA GLN A 115 -6.63 9.18 3.63
C GLN A 115 -6.60 8.93 5.15
N THR A 116 -7.59 9.43 5.86
CA THR A 116 -7.72 9.25 7.31
C THR A 116 -8.64 8.09 7.67
N HIS A 117 -9.34 7.53 6.70
CA HIS A 117 -10.25 6.41 6.89
C HIS A 117 -10.17 5.48 5.67
N PHE A 118 -10.08 4.19 5.93
CA PHE A 118 -10.07 3.16 4.90
C PHE A 118 -11.41 2.43 4.89
N PRO A 119 -12.24 2.61 3.84
CA PRO A 119 -13.49 1.89 3.75
C PRO A 119 -13.28 0.38 3.80
N LYS A 120 -14.23 -0.30 4.41
CA LYS A 120 -14.25 -1.76 4.47
C LYS A 120 -15.05 -2.29 3.29
N ILE A 121 -14.51 -3.26 2.62
CA ILE A 121 -15.18 -3.94 1.49
C ILE A 121 -15.14 -5.50 1.65
#